data_e62e6810fc14b9f9876ad039ba798b4d
#
_entry.id   e62e6810fc14b9f9876ad039ba798b4d
#
_cell.length_a   1.000
_cell.length_b   1.000
_cell.length_c   1.000
_cell.angle_alpha   90.00
_cell.angle_beta   90.00
_cell.angle_gamma   90.00
#
_symmetry.space_group_name_H-M   'P 1'
#
loop_
_entity.id
_entity.type
_entity.pdbx_description
1 polymer ?
#
loop_
_entity_poly.entity_id
_entity_poly.type
_entity_poly.pdbx_seq_one_letter_code
_entity_poly.pdbx_strand_id
1 'polypeptide(L)'
;MDIRLITVKEDFEKAYGILNQREYPLSFYEYTLKHDLYQNQDKLKLVGIFKNDDCIGTISYKITPCPHLGRVLEIMEMHHHSISAYVVLMDFIDDIARDENCYSIKICKNKPERLNHSVFDRFENFLKGLIN
;
A
#
# COMPACT_ATOMS: atom_id res chain seq x y z
N MET A 1 -3.78 2.78 17.55
CA MET A 1 -3.12 2.14 16.42
C MET A 1 -1.90 2.95 16.03
N ASP A 2 -0.85 2.28 15.69
CA ASP A 2 0.42 2.90 15.36
C ASP A 2 0.69 2.72 13.87
N ILE A 3 1.02 3.82 13.18
CA ILE A 3 1.34 3.79 11.74
C ILE A 3 2.82 4.07 11.62
N ARG A 4 3.54 3.17 10.96
CA ARG A 4 4.98 3.39 10.79
C ARG A 4 5.51 2.83 9.48
N LEU A 5 6.57 3.45 9.00
CA LEU A 5 7.30 3.00 7.84
C LEU A 5 7.99 1.68 8.18
N ILE A 6 7.86 0.69 7.31
CA ILE A 6 8.45 -0.62 7.54
C ILE A 6 9.86 -0.63 6.96
N THR A 7 10.84 -0.71 7.84
CA THR A 7 12.26 -0.68 7.46
C THR A 7 13.10 -1.77 8.13
N VAL A 8 12.60 -2.36 9.21
CA VAL A 8 13.34 -3.36 9.98
C VAL A 8 12.77 -4.75 9.72
N LYS A 9 13.63 -5.76 9.85
CA LYS A 9 13.27 -7.15 9.57
C LYS A 9 12.05 -7.62 10.34
N GLU A 10 11.96 -7.29 11.61
CA GLU A 10 10.84 -7.69 12.46
C GLU A 10 9.51 -7.19 11.91
N ASP A 11 9.47 -5.92 11.47
CA ASP A 11 8.26 -5.35 10.89
C ASP A 11 7.94 -5.97 9.52
N PHE A 12 8.96 -6.29 8.72
CA PHE A 12 8.75 -7.01 7.47
C PHE A 12 8.13 -8.38 7.70
N GLU A 13 8.58 -9.10 8.72
CA GLU A 13 8.02 -10.39 9.07
C GLU A 13 6.53 -10.29 9.42
N LYS A 14 6.19 -9.30 10.23
CA LYS A 14 4.81 -9.05 10.63
C LYS A 14 3.94 -8.63 9.44
N ALA A 15 4.46 -7.76 8.59
CA ALA A 15 3.74 -7.32 7.39
C ALA A 15 3.50 -8.47 6.42
N TYR A 16 4.51 -9.30 6.18
CA TYR A 16 4.37 -10.45 5.30
C TYR A 16 3.36 -11.46 5.86
N GLY A 17 3.32 -11.57 7.19
CA GLY A 17 2.42 -12.51 7.87
C GLY A 17 0.94 -12.24 7.64
N ILE A 18 0.54 -11.02 7.30
CA ILE A 18 -0.87 -10.72 7.04
C ILE A 18 -1.27 -10.99 5.59
N LEU A 19 -0.33 -11.29 4.71
CA LEU A 19 -0.61 -11.58 3.31
C LEU A 19 -1.14 -13.00 3.17
N ASN A 20 -2.00 -13.22 2.18
CA ASN A 20 -2.42 -14.58 1.86
C ASN A 20 -1.29 -15.24 1.07
N GLN A 21 -0.42 -15.95 1.77
CA GLN A 21 0.79 -16.52 1.21
C GLN A 21 0.54 -17.55 0.11
N ARG A 22 -0.66 -18.13 0.04
CA ARG A 22 -1.01 -19.05 -1.04
C ARG A 22 -1.23 -18.31 -2.36
N GLU A 23 -1.70 -17.09 -2.29
CA GLU A 23 -2.03 -16.29 -3.47
C GLU A 23 -0.99 -15.22 -3.76
N TYR A 24 -0.25 -14.78 -2.74
CA TYR A 24 0.76 -13.75 -2.92
C TYR A 24 1.94 -14.32 -3.72
N PRO A 25 2.35 -13.66 -4.83
CA PRO A 25 3.32 -14.24 -5.76
C PRO A 25 4.76 -14.23 -5.27
N LEU A 26 5.07 -13.42 -4.26
CA LEU A 26 6.44 -13.27 -3.79
C LEU A 26 6.68 -14.03 -2.50
N SER A 27 7.87 -14.64 -2.38
CA SER A 27 8.33 -15.20 -1.11
C SER A 27 8.68 -14.07 -0.15
N PHE A 28 8.91 -14.41 1.12
CA PHE A 28 9.33 -13.41 2.11
C PHE A 28 10.62 -12.72 1.68
N TYR A 29 11.59 -13.47 1.17
CA TYR A 29 12.84 -12.91 0.70
C TYR A 29 12.62 -11.93 -0.45
N GLU A 30 11.82 -12.32 -1.43
CA GLU A 30 11.51 -11.46 -2.58
C GLU A 30 10.74 -10.21 -2.16
N TYR A 31 9.80 -10.36 -1.23
CA TYR A 31 9.03 -9.26 -0.68
C TYR A 31 9.94 -8.23 0.01
N THR A 32 10.83 -8.71 0.87
CA THR A 32 11.77 -7.85 1.57
C THR A 32 12.72 -7.17 0.60
N LEU A 33 13.25 -7.92 -0.36
CA LEU A 33 14.16 -7.38 -1.36
C LEU A 33 13.49 -6.30 -2.21
N LYS A 34 12.26 -6.54 -2.66
CA LYS A 34 11.49 -5.58 -3.43
C LYS A 34 11.35 -4.25 -2.70
N HIS A 35 10.88 -4.30 -1.46
CA HIS A 35 10.61 -3.07 -0.72
C HIS A 35 11.88 -2.38 -0.25
N ASP A 36 12.92 -3.13 0.09
CA ASP A 36 14.19 -2.55 0.49
C ASP A 36 14.89 -1.89 -0.69
N LEU A 37 14.94 -2.59 -1.84
CA LEU A 37 15.60 -2.10 -3.03
C LEU A 37 14.87 -0.90 -3.63
N TYR A 38 13.56 -1.00 -3.82
CA TYR A 38 12.77 0.04 -4.48
C TYR A 38 12.51 1.24 -3.59
N GLN A 39 12.65 1.09 -2.28
CA GLN A 39 12.55 2.21 -1.36
C GLN A 39 13.61 3.27 -1.67
N ASN A 40 14.79 2.84 -2.10
CA ASN A 40 15.88 3.74 -2.41
C ASN A 40 15.88 4.22 -3.86
N GLN A 41 15.49 3.38 -4.80
CA GLN A 41 15.55 3.70 -6.23
C GLN A 41 14.29 4.40 -6.74
N ASP A 42 13.12 3.83 -6.45
CA ASP A 42 11.85 4.31 -6.97
C ASP A 42 11.03 5.06 -5.92
N LYS A 43 11.60 5.27 -4.74
CA LYS A 43 10.92 5.92 -3.62
C LYS A 43 9.60 5.22 -3.24
N LEU A 44 9.56 3.92 -3.46
CA LEU A 44 8.43 3.10 -3.02
C LEU A 44 8.49 2.98 -1.50
N LYS A 45 7.42 3.33 -0.82
CA LYS A 45 7.33 3.27 0.63
C LYS A 45 6.34 2.20 1.05
N LEU A 46 6.72 1.41 2.03
CA LEU A 46 5.85 0.41 2.64
C LEU A 46 5.55 0.86 4.07
N VAL A 47 4.26 1.03 4.35
CA VAL A 47 3.78 1.52 5.64
C VAL A 47 2.86 0.46 6.24
N GLY A 48 3.00 0.24 7.52
CA GLY A 48 2.14 -0.71 8.25
C GLY A 48 1.36 -0.04 9.35
N ILE A 49 0.19 -0.60 9.62
CA ILE A 49 -0.60 -0.27 10.81
C ILE A 49 -0.41 -1.38 11.82
N PHE A 50 -0.06 -1.01 13.05
CA PHE A 50 0.19 -1.94 14.12
C PHE A 50 -0.75 -1.67 15.27
N LYS A 51 -1.34 -2.72 15.79
CA LYS A 51 -2.20 -2.67 16.97
C LYS A 51 -1.66 -3.70 17.96
N ASN A 52 -1.27 -3.22 19.15
CA ASN A 52 -0.62 -4.09 20.15
C ASN A 52 0.59 -4.84 19.56
N ASP A 53 1.36 -4.13 18.74
CA ASP A 53 2.55 -4.64 18.08
C ASP A 53 2.30 -5.70 17.00
N ASP A 54 1.04 -5.97 16.66
CA ASP A 54 0.67 -6.84 15.55
C ASP A 54 0.33 -6.00 14.32
N CYS A 55 0.82 -6.41 13.16
CA CYS A 55 0.51 -5.73 11.91
C CYS A 55 -0.91 -6.13 11.46
N ILE A 56 -1.77 -5.13 11.26
CA ILE A 56 -3.15 -5.37 10.83
C ILE A 56 -3.45 -4.83 9.45
N GLY A 57 -2.52 -4.11 8.86
CA GLY A 57 -2.67 -3.60 7.50
C GLY A 57 -1.37 -3.04 6.98
N THR A 58 -1.22 -3.07 5.67
CA THR A 58 -0.06 -2.48 4.99
C THR A 58 -0.50 -1.76 3.74
N ILE A 59 0.27 -0.75 3.37
CA ILE A 59 0.09 -0.06 2.10
C ILE A 59 1.46 0.29 1.55
N SER A 60 1.67 0.03 0.26
CA SER A 60 2.85 0.52 -0.44
C SER A 60 2.43 1.56 -1.45
N TYR A 61 3.18 2.64 -1.50
CA TYR A 61 2.86 3.76 -2.37
C TYR A 61 4.13 4.47 -2.82
N LYS A 62 4.00 5.25 -3.89
CA LYS A 62 5.05 6.16 -4.34
C LYS A 62 4.43 7.44 -4.86
N ILE A 63 5.21 8.50 -4.89
CA ILE A 63 4.79 9.78 -5.43
C ILE A 63 5.56 10.02 -6.72
N THR A 64 4.82 10.20 -7.81
CA THR A 64 5.40 10.31 -9.15
C THR A 64 5.09 11.69 -9.72
N PRO A 65 6.08 12.40 -10.26
CA PRO A 65 5.80 13.66 -10.96
C PRO A 65 5.04 13.38 -12.24
N CYS A 66 4.06 14.23 -12.52
CA CYS A 66 3.28 14.16 -13.76
C CYS A 66 3.42 15.51 -14.45
N PRO A 67 3.95 15.56 -15.69
CA PRO A 67 4.24 16.84 -16.36
C PRO A 67 3.04 17.76 -16.49
N HIS A 68 1.83 17.21 -16.60
CA HIS A 68 0.62 18.00 -16.79
C HIS A 68 -0.15 18.26 -15.51
N LEU A 69 -0.02 17.39 -14.52
CA LEU A 69 -0.84 17.40 -13.33
C LEU A 69 -0.07 17.67 -12.04
N GLY A 70 1.26 17.80 -12.12
CA GLY A 70 2.10 17.96 -10.94
C GLY A 70 2.50 16.61 -10.36
N ARG A 71 2.06 16.32 -9.13
CA ARG A 71 2.45 15.09 -8.43
C ARG A 71 1.24 14.18 -8.25
N VAL A 72 1.47 12.90 -8.44
CA VAL A 72 0.42 11.87 -8.28
C VAL A 72 0.92 10.86 -7.25
N LEU A 73 0.08 10.56 -6.26
CA LEU A 73 0.35 9.49 -5.32
C LEU A 73 -0.20 8.19 -5.89
N GLU A 74 0.66 7.22 -6.08
CA GLU A 74 0.27 5.91 -6.63
C GLU A 74 0.30 4.86 -5.54
N ILE A 75 -0.86 4.25 -5.28
CA ILE A 75 -0.97 3.10 -4.38
C ILE A 75 -0.61 1.86 -5.18
N MET A 76 0.44 1.15 -4.77
CA MET A 76 0.92 -0.03 -5.47
C MET A 76 0.29 -1.30 -4.93
N GLU A 77 0.20 -1.44 -3.61
CA GLU A 77 -0.44 -2.59 -2.96
C GLU A 77 -1.09 -2.12 -1.67
N MET A 78 -2.17 -2.79 -1.29
CA MET A 78 -2.81 -2.57 0.00
C MET A 78 -3.35 -3.90 0.52
N HIS A 79 -3.05 -4.21 1.77
CA HIS A 79 -3.52 -5.41 2.43
C HIS A 79 -4.05 -5.03 3.82
N HIS A 80 -5.21 -5.57 4.19
CA HIS A 80 -5.81 -5.28 5.49
C HIS A 80 -6.73 -6.42 5.90
N HIS A 81 -6.93 -6.56 7.20
CA HIS A 81 -7.77 -7.62 7.76
C HIS A 81 -9.12 -7.11 8.25
N SER A 82 -9.34 -5.80 8.22
CA SER A 82 -10.59 -5.23 8.73
C SER A 82 -10.91 -3.91 8.04
N ILE A 83 -12.18 -3.51 8.11
CA ILE A 83 -12.61 -2.22 7.58
C ILE A 83 -11.94 -1.08 8.35
N SER A 84 -11.76 -1.22 9.65
CA SER A 84 -11.10 -0.16 10.43
C SER A 84 -9.65 0.04 10.01
N ALA A 85 -8.92 -1.02 9.72
CA ALA A 85 -7.56 -0.90 9.19
C ALA A 85 -7.56 -0.20 7.83
N TYR A 86 -8.49 -0.56 6.97
CA TYR A 86 -8.66 0.09 5.67
C TYR A 86 -8.89 1.59 5.81
N VAL A 87 -9.81 2.00 6.69
CA VAL A 87 -10.12 3.41 6.88
C VAL A 87 -8.90 4.18 7.36
N VAL A 88 -8.15 3.61 8.30
CA VAL A 88 -6.94 4.25 8.83
C VAL A 88 -5.89 4.41 7.74
N LEU A 89 -5.71 3.37 6.88
CA LEU A 89 -4.77 3.46 5.77
C LEU A 89 -5.17 4.53 4.76
N MET A 90 -6.44 4.63 4.43
CA MET A 90 -6.92 5.63 3.47
C MET A 90 -6.81 7.04 4.03
N ASP A 91 -7.09 7.24 5.32
CA ASP A 91 -6.89 8.54 5.96
C ASP A 91 -5.42 8.94 5.92
N PHE A 92 -4.53 7.99 6.18
CA PHE A 92 -3.09 8.23 6.11
C PHE A 92 -2.68 8.64 4.69
N ILE A 93 -3.18 7.96 3.67
CA ILE A 93 -2.86 8.28 2.27
C ILE A 93 -3.39 9.67 1.88
N ASP A 94 -4.59 10.03 2.31
CA ASP A 94 -5.14 11.36 2.07
C ASP A 94 -4.26 12.43 2.69
N ASP A 95 -3.80 12.23 3.91
CA ASP A 95 -2.92 13.18 4.59
C ASP A 95 -1.58 13.33 3.85
N ILE A 96 -0.98 12.22 3.43
CA ILE A 96 0.28 12.27 2.68
C ILE A 96 0.09 12.99 1.34
N ALA A 97 -0.98 12.68 0.62
CA ALA A 97 -1.26 13.31 -0.66
C ALA A 97 -1.42 14.84 -0.50
N ARG A 98 -2.08 15.25 0.56
CA ARG A 98 -2.27 16.68 0.86
C ARG A 98 -0.96 17.35 1.23
N ASP A 99 -0.20 16.73 2.14
CA ASP A 99 1.08 17.28 2.61
C ASP A 99 2.10 17.40 1.48
N GLU A 100 2.06 16.48 0.52
CA GLU A 100 2.98 16.45 -0.61
C GLU A 100 2.45 17.19 -1.84
N ASN A 101 1.29 17.86 -1.70
CA ASN A 101 0.66 18.61 -2.79
C ASN A 101 0.40 17.76 -4.02
N CYS A 102 -0.10 16.54 -3.82
CA CYS A 102 -0.45 15.67 -4.93
C CYS A 102 -1.78 16.11 -5.55
N TYR A 103 -1.82 16.08 -6.87
CA TYR A 103 -3.03 16.41 -7.62
C TYR A 103 -4.09 15.33 -7.47
N SER A 104 -3.67 14.07 -7.46
CA SER A 104 -4.59 12.94 -7.39
C SER A 104 -3.95 11.73 -6.73
N ILE A 105 -4.80 10.77 -6.38
CA ILE A 105 -4.41 9.48 -5.87
C ILE A 105 -4.82 8.45 -6.92
N LYS A 106 -3.88 7.60 -7.32
CA LYS A 106 -4.11 6.59 -8.35
C LYS A 106 -3.81 5.21 -7.78
N ILE A 107 -4.64 4.23 -8.12
CA ILE A 107 -4.39 2.84 -7.75
C ILE A 107 -3.77 2.14 -8.95
N CYS A 108 -2.58 1.58 -8.76
CA CYS A 108 -1.91 0.84 -9.82
C CYS A 108 -2.52 -0.54 -9.96
N LYS A 109 -2.68 -0.98 -11.23
CA LYS A 109 -3.28 -2.26 -11.56
C LYS A 109 -2.28 -3.40 -11.65
N ASN A 110 -1.06 -3.21 -11.14
CA ASN A 110 -0.04 -4.26 -11.14
C ASN A 110 -0.32 -5.29 -10.06
N LYS A 111 -1.46 -5.93 -10.16
CA LYS A 111 -1.84 -6.98 -9.24
C LYS A 111 -1.64 -8.34 -9.89
N PRO A 112 -1.31 -9.37 -9.12
CA PRO A 112 -1.26 -10.71 -9.66
C PRO A 112 -2.62 -11.11 -10.20
N GLU A 113 -2.64 -11.71 -11.39
CA GLU A 113 -3.88 -12.12 -12.05
C GLU A 113 -4.69 -13.12 -11.23
N ARG A 114 -4.03 -13.78 -10.28
CA ARG A 114 -4.64 -14.81 -9.45
C ARG A 114 -5.48 -14.28 -8.30
N LEU A 115 -5.45 -12.98 -8.06
CA LEU A 115 -6.22 -12.40 -6.98
C LEU A 115 -7.71 -12.48 -7.29
N ASN A 116 -8.50 -12.52 -6.22
CA ASN A 116 -9.94 -12.56 -6.37
C ASN A 116 -10.41 -11.23 -6.98
N HIS A 117 -10.61 -11.25 -8.27
CA HIS A 117 -10.93 -10.05 -9.04
C HIS A 117 -12.21 -9.37 -8.56
N SER A 118 -13.20 -10.14 -8.12
CA SER A 118 -14.47 -9.55 -7.72
C SER A 118 -14.35 -8.61 -6.53
N VAL A 119 -13.55 -8.98 -5.53
CA VAL A 119 -13.31 -8.13 -4.36
C VAL A 119 -12.43 -6.94 -4.72
N PHE A 120 -11.38 -7.20 -5.48
CA PHE A 120 -10.43 -6.17 -5.87
C PHE A 120 -11.08 -5.15 -6.81
N ASP A 121 -11.89 -5.62 -7.76
CA ASP A 121 -12.59 -4.74 -8.71
C ASP A 121 -13.61 -3.86 -8.00
N ARG A 122 -14.32 -4.38 -7.01
CA ARG A 122 -15.23 -3.57 -6.19
C ARG A 122 -14.49 -2.48 -5.44
N PHE A 123 -13.32 -2.81 -4.92
CA PHE A 123 -12.47 -1.85 -4.23
C PHE A 123 -12.00 -0.76 -5.18
N GLU A 124 -11.50 -1.13 -6.37
CA GLU A 124 -11.08 -0.18 -7.38
C GLU A 124 -12.23 0.73 -7.81
N ASN A 125 -13.40 0.15 -8.05
CA ASN A 125 -14.57 0.92 -8.50
C ASN A 125 -15.01 1.90 -7.40
N PHE A 126 -14.97 1.47 -6.15
CA PHE A 126 -15.30 2.33 -5.02
C PHE A 126 -14.36 3.53 -4.97
N LEU A 127 -13.05 3.30 -5.08
CA LEU A 127 -12.07 4.37 -5.05
C LEU A 127 -12.16 5.29 -6.27
N LYS A 128 -12.42 4.75 -7.45
CA LYS A 128 -12.66 5.55 -8.63
C LYS A 128 -13.88 6.45 -8.48
N GLY A 129 -14.91 5.95 -7.83
CA GLY A 129 -16.10 6.74 -7.55
C GLY A 129 -15.83 7.89 -6.60
N LEU A 130 -14.87 7.73 -5.69
CA LEU A 130 -14.48 8.79 -4.77
C LEU A 130 -13.54 9.83 -5.39
N ILE A 131 -12.70 9.38 -6.32
CA ILE A 131 -11.66 10.22 -6.92
C ILE A 131 -12.15 10.94 -8.17
N ASN A 132 -13.06 10.31 -8.90
CA ASN A 132 -13.66 10.90 -10.08
C ASN A 132 -14.92 11.65 -9.70
#